data_b166d52955c29cddd840aaacd11432ce
#
_entry.id   b166d52955c29cddd840aaacd11432ce
#
_cell.length_a   1.000
_cell.length_b   1.000
_cell.length_c   1.000
_cell.angle_alpha   90.00
_cell.angle_beta   90.00
_cell.angle_gamma   90.00
#
_symmetry.space_group_name_H-M   'P 1'
#
loop_
_entity.id
_entity.type
_entity.pdbx_description
1 polymer ?
#
loop_
_entity_poly.entity_id
_entity_poly.type
_entity_poly.pdbx_seq_one_letter_code
_entity_poly.pdbx_strand_id
1 'polypeptide(L)'
;WVLGLAISLSLLNVNLAGVLAALGITGAALGLGLRDVISNMVCGIILLSVQPFSLGDTVVIEGNEGTVEDIKIRVTTLRTGDGKQIQIPNSRVFAANITNLSAYTQRRPSFLIKVAGFHQPDAVRKILLESVKNVPGVLAEPAASVQLTDMNGEALTFEISFSVDTTRASLSDVQRTVRETVRARLLANHIRLV
;
A
#
# COMPACT_ATOMS: atom_id res chain seq x y z
N TRP A 1 5.35 -48.76 9.91
CA TRP A 1 5.26 -49.12 11.33
C TRP A 1 3.82 -49.03 11.83
N VAL A 2 3.05 -47.98 11.56
CA VAL A 2 1.66 -47.78 12.03
C VAL A 2 0.71 -48.83 11.43
N LEU A 3 0.85 -49.14 10.14
CA LEU A 3 0.09 -50.19 9.48
C LEU A 3 0.36 -51.59 10.06
N GLY A 4 1.65 -51.92 10.32
CA GLY A 4 2.01 -53.19 10.91
C GLY A 4 1.48 -53.36 12.32
N LEU A 5 1.53 -52.27 13.12
CA LEU A 5 0.95 -52.29 14.48
C LEU A 5 -0.58 -52.43 14.43
N ALA A 6 -1.26 -51.76 13.52
CA ALA A 6 -2.71 -51.88 13.33
C ALA A 6 -3.12 -53.29 12.96
N ILE A 7 -2.40 -53.95 12.03
CA ILE A 7 -2.66 -55.36 11.64
C ILE A 7 -2.43 -56.28 12.81
N SER A 8 -1.33 -56.14 13.58
CA SER A 8 -1.06 -56.97 14.75
C SER A 8 -2.14 -56.85 15.86
N LEU A 9 -2.60 -55.63 16.12
CA LEU A 9 -3.68 -55.35 17.07
C LEU A 9 -5.04 -55.91 16.58
N SER A 10 -5.30 -55.88 15.26
CA SER A 10 -6.48 -56.49 14.70
C SER A 10 -6.53 -58.01 14.85
N LEU A 11 -5.36 -58.65 14.72
CA LEU A 11 -5.24 -60.12 14.96
C LEU A 11 -5.47 -60.50 16.41
N LEU A 12 -5.27 -59.58 17.36
CA LEU A 12 -5.54 -59.76 18.78
C LEU A 12 -7.00 -59.45 19.17
N ASN A 13 -7.93 -59.31 18.21
CA ASN A 13 -9.35 -58.95 18.41
C ASN A 13 -9.56 -57.62 19.16
N VAL A 14 -8.58 -56.71 19.13
CA VAL A 14 -8.73 -55.36 19.67
C VAL A 14 -9.63 -54.52 18.75
N ASN A 15 -10.67 -53.89 19.30
CA ASN A 15 -11.56 -53.02 18.54
C ASN A 15 -10.81 -51.72 18.16
N LEU A 16 -10.16 -51.74 17.00
CA LEU A 16 -9.43 -50.56 16.48
C LEU A 16 -10.35 -49.42 16.06
N ALA A 17 -11.62 -49.68 15.76
CA ALA A 17 -12.55 -48.64 15.29
C ALA A 17 -12.73 -47.53 16.33
N GLY A 18 -12.86 -47.88 17.60
CA GLY A 18 -12.95 -46.91 18.70
C GLY A 18 -11.68 -46.06 18.87
N VAL A 19 -10.50 -46.72 18.78
CA VAL A 19 -9.19 -46.03 18.90
C VAL A 19 -8.99 -45.06 17.73
N LEU A 20 -9.27 -45.51 16.50
CA LEU A 20 -9.14 -44.68 15.30
C LEU A 20 -10.11 -43.50 15.32
N ALA A 21 -11.37 -43.73 15.78
CA ALA A 21 -12.35 -42.66 15.94
C ALA A 21 -11.87 -41.60 16.97
N ALA A 22 -11.38 -42.05 18.12
CA ALA A 22 -10.84 -41.13 19.15
C ALA A 22 -9.63 -40.34 18.66
N LEU A 23 -8.70 -41.00 17.97
CA LEU A 23 -7.54 -40.33 17.34
C LEU A 23 -7.95 -39.35 16.25
N GLY A 24 -8.98 -39.71 15.43
CA GLY A 24 -9.52 -38.84 14.39
C GLY A 24 -10.16 -37.58 14.98
N ILE A 25 -10.97 -37.70 16.02
CA ILE A 25 -11.58 -36.55 16.70
C ILE A 25 -10.52 -35.67 17.35
N THR A 26 -9.58 -36.30 18.07
CA THR A 26 -8.47 -35.55 18.72
C THR A 26 -7.59 -34.82 17.68
N GLY A 27 -7.26 -35.51 16.57
CA GLY A 27 -6.49 -34.93 15.48
C GLY A 27 -7.20 -33.75 14.82
N ALA A 28 -8.53 -33.88 14.58
CA ALA A 28 -9.34 -32.80 14.05
C ALA A 28 -9.40 -31.60 15.01
N ALA A 29 -9.58 -31.83 16.32
CA ALA A 29 -9.60 -30.77 17.32
C ALA A 29 -8.25 -30.02 17.39
N LEU A 30 -7.13 -30.74 17.40
CA LEU A 30 -5.80 -30.16 17.36
C LEU A 30 -5.55 -29.42 16.05
N GLY A 31 -5.94 -29.97 14.91
CA GLY A 31 -5.82 -29.34 13.59
C GLY A 31 -6.56 -28.02 13.50
N LEU A 32 -7.79 -27.97 14.02
CA LEU A 32 -8.59 -26.73 14.09
C LEU A 32 -7.94 -25.71 15.04
N GLY A 33 -7.42 -26.15 16.19
CA GLY A 33 -6.75 -25.27 17.16
C GLY A 33 -5.44 -24.65 16.63
N LEU A 34 -4.72 -25.39 15.76
CA LEU A 34 -3.44 -24.93 15.19
C LEU A 34 -3.58 -24.27 13.81
N ARG A 35 -4.77 -24.26 13.23
CA ARG A 35 -5.03 -23.77 11.86
C ARG A 35 -4.40 -22.41 11.60
N ASP A 36 -4.66 -21.43 12.47
CA ASP A 36 -4.21 -20.06 12.28
C ASP A 36 -2.69 -19.94 12.43
N VAL A 37 -2.09 -20.71 13.30
CA VAL A 37 -0.63 -20.75 13.48
C VAL A 37 0.02 -21.27 12.20
N ILE A 38 -0.44 -22.41 11.70
CA ILE A 38 0.09 -23.03 10.48
C ILE A 38 -0.14 -22.11 9.28
N SER A 39 -1.33 -21.54 9.12
CA SER A 39 -1.65 -20.61 8.05
C SER A 39 -0.69 -19.42 8.03
N ASN A 40 -0.44 -18.79 9.17
CA ASN A 40 0.50 -17.67 9.25
C ASN A 40 1.94 -18.08 8.92
N MET A 41 2.38 -19.26 9.34
CA MET A 41 3.72 -19.77 9.01
C MET A 41 3.87 -20.04 7.52
N VAL A 42 2.91 -20.71 6.90
CA VAL A 42 2.92 -21.01 5.45
C VAL A 42 2.92 -19.71 4.65
N CYS A 43 2.03 -18.76 4.99
CA CYS A 43 1.99 -17.46 4.32
C CYS A 43 3.30 -16.68 4.52
N GLY A 44 3.93 -16.74 5.71
CA GLY A 44 5.22 -16.12 5.96
C GLY A 44 6.32 -16.67 5.06
N ILE A 45 6.39 -18.00 4.89
CA ILE A 45 7.34 -18.64 3.97
C ILE A 45 7.10 -18.19 2.53
N ILE A 46 5.83 -18.11 2.10
CA ILE A 46 5.47 -17.65 0.75
C ILE A 46 5.88 -16.18 0.56
N LEU A 47 5.60 -15.30 1.52
CA LEU A 47 6.00 -13.89 1.46
C LEU A 47 7.51 -13.72 1.35
N LEU A 48 8.30 -14.51 2.10
CA LEU A 48 9.75 -14.50 2.02
C LEU A 48 10.29 -15.05 0.70
N SER A 49 9.56 -15.99 0.06
CA SER A 49 9.96 -16.59 -1.23
C SER A 49 9.56 -15.72 -2.42
N VAL A 50 8.33 -15.18 -2.44
CA VAL A 50 7.78 -14.38 -3.56
C VAL A 50 8.22 -12.94 -3.48
N GLN A 51 8.46 -12.40 -2.27
CA GLN A 51 8.93 -11.05 -2.00
C GLN A 51 8.13 -9.96 -2.74
N PRO A 52 6.81 -9.83 -2.52
CA PRO A 52 6.01 -8.77 -3.14
C PRO A 52 6.44 -7.37 -2.69
N PHE A 53 7.18 -7.28 -1.60
CA PHE A 53 7.89 -6.12 -1.08
C PHE A 53 9.15 -6.58 -0.35
N SER A 54 10.10 -5.67 -0.17
CA SER A 54 11.37 -5.92 0.51
C SER A 54 11.46 -5.18 1.85
N LEU A 55 12.43 -5.57 2.68
CA LEU A 55 12.74 -4.81 3.88
C LEU A 55 13.17 -3.39 3.49
N GLY A 56 12.63 -2.40 4.17
CA GLY A 56 12.84 -0.98 3.89
C GLY A 56 11.83 -0.37 2.92
N ASP A 57 11.02 -1.17 2.22
CA ASP A 57 9.94 -0.63 1.37
C ASP A 57 8.85 0.03 2.22
N THR A 58 8.30 1.12 1.72
CA THR A 58 7.07 1.71 2.26
C THR A 58 5.87 1.08 1.57
N VAL A 59 4.99 0.48 2.36
CA VAL A 59 3.81 -0.25 1.86
C VAL A 59 2.55 0.22 2.56
N VAL A 60 1.41 0.02 1.88
CA VAL A 60 0.08 0.13 2.50
C VAL A 60 -0.57 -1.25 2.47
N ILE A 61 -0.88 -1.80 3.64
CA ILE A 61 -1.51 -3.10 3.82
C ILE A 61 -2.73 -2.93 4.73
N GLU A 62 -3.92 -3.26 4.25
CA GLU A 62 -5.18 -3.09 4.98
C GLU A 62 -5.38 -1.66 5.54
N GLY A 63 -4.96 -0.64 4.78
CA GLY A 63 -5.04 0.76 5.20
C GLY A 63 -3.94 1.22 6.16
N ASN A 64 -3.05 0.32 6.58
CA ASN A 64 -1.90 0.68 7.41
C ASN A 64 -0.70 1.02 6.51
N GLU A 65 -0.27 2.27 6.53
CA GLU A 65 0.94 2.72 5.83
C GLU A 65 2.14 2.64 6.77
N GLY A 66 3.26 2.10 6.27
CA GLY A 66 4.50 2.03 7.02
C GLY A 66 5.65 1.42 6.23
N THR A 67 6.85 1.57 6.77
CA THR A 67 8.07 0.93 6.25
C THR A 67 8.18 -0.47 6.79
N VAL A 68 8.46 -1.45 5.93
CA VAL A 68 8.67 -2.85 6.32
C VAL A 68 9.96 -2.97 7.11
N GLU A 69 9.86 -3.26 8.40
CA GLU A 69 11.02 -3.48 9.28
C GLU A 69 11.48 -4.92 9.30
N ASP A 70 10.52 -5.86 9.34
CA ASP A 70 10.84 -7.28 9.49
C ASP A 70 9.70 -8.15 8.95
N ILE A 71 10.06 -9.31 8.39
CA ILE A 71 9.12 -10.35 7.95
C ILE A 71 9.48 -11.63 8.70
N LYS A 72 8.83 -11.83 9.85
CA LYS A 72 9.02 -13.03 10.69
C LYS A 72 8.15 -14.17 10.17
N ILE A 73 8.39 -15.36 10.69
CA ILE A 73 7.67 -16.58 10.28
C ILE A 73 6.14 -16.45 10.41
N ARG A 74 5.63 -15.64 11.33
CA ARG A 74 4.22 -15.53 11.68
C ARG A 74 3.61 -14.14 11.43
N VAL A 75 4.42 -13.09 11.45
CA VAL A 75 3.99 -11.69 11.39
C VAL A 75 4.94 -10.88 10.52
N THR A 76 4.40 -9.92 9.80
CA THR A 76 5.12 -8.83 9.13
C THR A 76 5.02 -7.59 10.01
N THR A 77 6.13 -6.90 10.22
CA THR A 77 6.22 -5.72 11.07
C THR A 77 6.42 -4.49 10.20
N LEU A 78 5.55 -3.49 10.38
CA LEU A 78 5.64 -2.19 9.75
C LEU A 78 5.98 -1.13 10.80
N ARG A 79 6.77 -0.13 10.43
CA ARG A 79 6.99 1.10 11.19
C ARG A 79 6.31 2.26 10.48
N THR A 80 5.37 2.92 11.15
CA THR A 80 4.69 4.11 10.63
C THR A 80 5.59 5.34 10.68
N GLY A 81 5.24 6.37 9.89
CA GLY A 81 5.97 7.63 9.86
C GLY A 81 5.97 8.39 11.20
N ASP A 82 5.00 8.14 12.09
CA ASP A 82 4.92 8.69 13.44
C ASP A 82 5.61 7.80 14.49
N GLY A 83 6.37 6.77 14.06
CA GLY A 83 7.19 5.93 14.91
C GLY A 83 6.47 4.78 15.61
N LYS A 84 5.23 4.48 15.27
CA LYS A 84 4.51 3.32 15.80
C LYS A 84 4.90 2.04 15.07
N GLN A 85 4.86 0.92 15.79
CA GLN A 85 5.04 -0.41 15.23
C GLN A 85 3.69 -1.08 15.02
N ILE A 86 3.45 -1.58 13.81
CA ILE A 86 2.26 -2.36 13.47
C ILE A 86 2.70 -3.78 13.12
N GLN A 87 2.13 -4.78 13.78
CA GLN A 87 2.36 -6.18 13.48
C GLN A 87 1.11 -6.77 12.81
N ILE A 88 1.26 -7.26 11.59
CA ILE A 88 0.18 -7.83 10.80
C ILE A 88 0.45 -9.33 10.64
N PRO A 89 -0.51 -10.23 11.02
CA PRO A 89 -0.38 -11.66 10.75
C PRO A 89 -0.15 -11.95 9.27
N ASN A 90 0.79 -12.84 8.96
CA ASN A 90 1.18 -13.08 7.55
C ASN A 90 0.03 -13.61 6.68
N SER A 91 -0.92 -14.35 7.24
CA SER A 91 -2.12 -14.79 6.51
C SER A 91 -2.98 -13.62 6.05
N ARG A 92 -3.06 -12.54 6.84
CA ARG A 92 -3.76 -11.30 6.48
C ARG A 92 -2.99 -10.52 5.42
N VAL A 93 -1.67 -10.40 5.58
CA VAL A 93 -0.80 -9.76 4.58
C VAL A 93 -0.95 -10.44 3.22
N PHE A 94 -0.91 -11.79 3.21
CA PHE A 94 -1.02 -12.58 1.97
C PHE A 94 -2.37 -12.44 1.28
N ALA A 95 -3.45 -12.29 2.05
CA ALA A 95 -4.80 -12.14 1.53
C ALA A 95 -5.16 -10.70 1.14
N ALA A 96 -4.39 -9.71 1.61
CA ALA A 96 -4.69 -8.30 1.41
C ALA A 96 -4.22 -7.77 0.05
N ASN A 97 -4.84 -6.68 -0.39
CA ASN A 97 -4.27 -5.84 -1.43
C ASN A 97 -3.07 -5.08 -0.86
N ILE A 98 -1.90 -5.27 -1.46
CA ILE A 98 -0.67 -4.61 -1.06
C ILE A 98 -0.35 -3.50 -2.05
N THR A 99 -0.26 -2.27 -1.57
CA THR A 99 0.26 -1.14 -2.36
C THR A 99 1.70 -0.89 -1.94
N ASN A 100 2.66 -1.24 -2.79
CA ASN A 100 4.07 -0.93 -2.56
C ASN A 100 4.38 0.46 -3.12
N LEU A 101 4.66 1.41 -2.21
CA LEU A 101 4.96 2.80 -2.55
C LEU A 101 6.42 3.01 -2.98
N SER A 102 7.29 2.03 -2.76
CA SER A 102 8.72 2.04 -3.11
C SER A 102 9.06 1.24 -4.36
N ALA A 103 8.11 0.46 -4.91
CA ALA A 103 8.35 -0.41 -6.07
C ALA A 103 8.80 0.35 -7.33
N TYR A 104 8.37 1.60 -7.48
CA TYR A 104 8.74 2.44 -8.60
C TYR A 104 9.39 3.73 -8.12
N THR A 105 10.51 4.08 -8.72
CA THR A 105 11.26 5.31 -8.41
C THR A 105 10.53 6.56 -8.89
N GLN A 106 9.72 6.43 -9.94
CA GLN A 106 8.91 7.53 -10.44
C GLN A 106 7.50 7.48 -9.87
N ARG A 107 7.11 8.55 -9.21
CA ARG A 107 5.76 8.73 -8.66
C ARG A 107 5.08 9.91 -9.34
N ARG A 108 3.77 9.77 -9.60
CA ARG A 108 2.95 10.81 -10.22
C ARG A 108 1.83 11.24 -9.27
N PRO A 109 2.13 12.10 -8.28
CA PRO A 109 1.11 12.64 -7.40
C PRO A 109 0.20 13.60 -8.17
N SER A 110 -1.06 13.72 -7.69
CA SER A 110 -1.99 14.76 -8.12
C SER A 110 -2.62 15.46 -6.93
N PHE A 111 -3.12 16.66 -7.15
CA PHE A 111 -3.96 17.39 -6.19
C PHE A 111 -4.93 18.30 -6.92
N LEU A 112 -6.04 18.59 -6.25
CA LEU A 112 -7.06 19.49 -6.75
C LEU A 112 -6.82 20.91 -6.25
N ILE A 113 -7.08 21.88 -7.12
CA ILE A 113 -7.10 23.30 -6.79
C ILE A 113 -8.39 23.92 -7.30
N LYS A 114 -9.02 24.75 -6.47
CA LYS A 114 -10.22 25.49 -6.81
C LYS A 114 -9.92 26.96 -6.95
N VAL A 115 -10.35 27.56 -8.06
CA VAL A 115 -10.23 28.99 -8.33
C VAL A 115 -11.59 29.58 -8.67
N ALA A 116 -11.77 30.88 -8.46
CA ALA A 116 -13.02 31.54 -8.75
C ALA A 116 -13.45 31.42 -10.22
N GLY A 117 -14.73 31.14 -10.45
CA GLY A 117 -15.26 30.74 -11.76
C GLY A 117 -15.33 31.81 -12.84
N PHE A 118 -15.04 33.09 -12.52
CA PHE A 118 -15.03 34.18 -13.49
C PHE A 118 -13.76 34.30 -14.33
N HIS A 119 -12.77 33.42 -14.09
CA HIS A 119 -11.54 33.40 -14.88
C HIS A 119 -11.67 32.48 -16.11
N GLN A 120 -10.96 32.81 -17.19
CA GLN A 120 -10.90 31.95 -18.37
C GLN A 120 -10.11 30.67 -18.06
N PRO A 121 -10.70 29.47 -18.24
CA PRO A 121 -10.06 28.20 -17.85
C PRO A 121 -8.70 27.98 -18.52
N ASP A 122 -8.56 28.32 -19.81
CA ASP A 122 -7.31 28.13 -20.54
C ASP A 122 -6.17 29.04 -20.05
N ALA A 123 -6.48 30.27 -19.64
CA ALA A 123 -5.51 31.17 -19.06
C ALA A 123 -5.02 30.64 -17.70
N VAL A 124 -5.95 30.18 -16.86
CA VAL A 124 -5.62 29.57 -15.55
C VAL A 124 -4.77 28.32 -15.75
N ARG A 125 -5.18 27.43 -16.66
CA ARG A 125 -4.45 26.19 -16.98
C ARG A 125 -3.01 26.47 -17.39
N LYS A 126 -2.77 27.46 -18.25
CA LYS A 126 -1.42 27.85 -18.69
C LYS A 126 -0.55 28.31 -17.52
N ILE A 127 -1.07 29.17 -16.66
CA ILE A 127 -0.37 29.66 -15.45
C ILE A 127 -0.03 28.49 -14.51
N LEU A 128 -0.99 27.59 -14.27
CA LEU A 128 -0.77 26.41 -13.42
C LEU A 128 0.31 25.50 -14.00
N LEU A 129 0.26 25.21 -15.29
CA LEU A 129 1.23 24.35 -15.97
C LEU A 129 2.66 24.94 -15.93
N GLU A 130 2.81 26.23 -16.20
CA GLU A 130 4.11 26.93 -16.11
C GLU A 130 4.64 26.97 -14.68
N SER A 131 3.75 27.09 -13.71
CA SER A 131 4.14 27.11 -12.29
C SER A 131 4.72 25.78 -11.84
N VAL A 132 4.20 24.66 -12.36
CA VAL A 132 4.65 23.31 -11.96
C VAL A 132 5.92 22.91 -12.69
N LYS A 133 6.04 23.20 -13.98
CA LYS A 133 7.22 22.82 -14.82
C LYS A 133 8.54 23.36 -14.29
N ASN A 134 8.52 24.50 -13.64
CA ASN A 134 9.73 25.20 -13.17
C ASN A 134 10.14 24.83 -11.73
N VAL A 135 9.41 23.90 -11.07
CA VAL A 135 9.74 23.49 -9.69
C VAL A 135 10.86 22.45 -9.71
N PRO A 136 11.94 22.67 -8.95
CA PRO A 136 13.00 21.69 -8.79
C PRO A 136 12.45 20.35 -8.28
N GLY A 137 12.87 19.25 -8.90
CA GLY A 137 12.42 17.90 -8.56
C GLY A 137 11.23 17.41 -9.36
N VAL A 138 10.56 18.27 -10.12
CA VAL A 138 9.54 17.85 -11.11
C VAL A 138 10.23 17.39 -12.38
N LEU A 139 9.89 16.20 -12.86
CA LEU A 139 10.46 15.64 -14.09
C LEU A 139 9.85 16.31 -15.33
N ALA A 140 10.68 16.48 -16.36
CA ALA A 140 10.22 16.96 -17.67
C ALA A 140 9.40 15.88 -18.39
N GLU A 141 9.77 14.61 -18.20
CA GLU A 141 9.08 13.43 -18.74
C GLU A 141 8.87 12.38 -17.64
N PRO A 142 7.65 11.87 -17.48
CA PRO A 142 6.39 12.32 -18.09
C PRO A 142 6.00 13.75 -17.66
N ALA A 143 5.60 14.57 -18.63
CA ALA A 143 5.31 15.98 -18.40
C ALA A 143 4.16 16.20 -17.39
N ALA A 144 4.24 17.29 -16.66
CA ALA A 144 3.14 17.75 -15.80
C ALA A 144 1.89 18.02 -16.65
N SER A 145 0.72 17.72 -16.08
CA SER A 145 -0.56 17.99 -16.71
C SER A 145 -1.51 18.72 -15.78
N VAL A 146 -2.35 19.55 -16.36
CA VAL A 146 -3.40 20.30 -15.66
C VAL A 146 -4.70 20.06 -16.41
N GLN A 147 -5.68 19.47 -15.72
CA GLN A 147 -6.99 19.16 -16.30
C GLN A 147 -8.08 19.88 -15.52
N LEU A 148 -9.06 20.46 -16.23
CA LEU A 148 -10.28 20.97 -15.62
C LEU A 148 -11.17 19.76 -15.32
N THR A 149 -11.46 19.52 -14.05
CA THR A 149 -12.25 18.37 -13.59
C THR A 149 -13.68 18.74 -13.26
N ASP A 150 -13.92 19.99 -12.88
CA ASP A 150 -15.25 20.48 -12.56
C ASP A 150 -15.34 21.98 -12.84
N MET A 151 -16.51 22.43 -13.27
CA MET A 151 -16.82 23.82 -13.52
C MET A 151 -18.26 24.11 -13.11
N ASN A 152 -18.40 24.95 -12.12
CA ASN A 152 -19.68 25.55 -11.75
C ASN A 152 -19.58 27.08 -11.85
N GLY A 153 -20.71 27.79 -11.80
CA GLY A 153 -20.71 29.24 -11.95
C GLY A 153 -19.87 30.01 -10.92
N GLU A 154 -19.45 29.38 -9.84
CA GLU A 154 -18.70 29.99 -8.73
C GLU A 154 -17.23 29.58 -8.71
N ALA A 155 -16.89 28.38 -9.19
CA ALA A 155 -15.53 27.84 -9.10
C ALA A 155 -15.16 26.96 -10.31
N LEU A 156 -13.87 26.97 -10.66
CA LEU A 156 -13.20 26.05 -11.56
C LEU A 156 -12.31 25.14 -10.74
N THR A 157 -12.45 23.84 -10.89
CA THR A 157 -11.61 22.85 -10.21
C THR A 157 -10.63 22.24 -11.20
N PHE A 158 -9.35 22.39 -10.93
CA PHE A 158 -8.29 21.81 -11.74
C PHE A 158 -7.60 20.70 -10.99
N GLU A 159 -7.34 19.58 -11.65
CA GLU A 159 -6.42 18.55 -11.20
C GLU A 159 -5.04 18.80 -11.79
N ILE A 160 -4.06 18.92 -10.91
CA ILE A 160 -2.66 19.10 -11.27
C ILE A 160 -1.93 17.79 -10.97
N SER A 161 -1.30 17.17 -11.98
CA SER A 161 -0.46 16.00 -11.79
C SER A 161 0.92 16.21 -12.39
N PHE A 162 1.95 15.70 -11.71
CA PHE A 162 3.34 15.86 -12.13
C PHE A 162 4.17 14.66 -11.67
N SER A 163 5.28 14.41 -12.32
CA SER A 163 6.15 13.26 -12.04
C SER A 163 7.36 13.68 -11.21
N VAL A 164 7.71 12.85 -10.24
CA VAL A 164 8.87 13.05 -9.34
C VAL A 164 9.67 11.75 -9.28
N ASP A 165 11.00 11.87 -9.34
CA ASP A 165 11.91 10.75 -9.06
C ASP A 165 12.23 10.75 -7.56
N THR A 166 11.71 9.76 -6.85
CA THR A 166 11.84 9.63 -5.39
C THR A 166 13.27 9.27 -4.95
N THR A 167 14.14 8.86 -5.88
CA THR A 167 15.57 8.65 -5.57
C THR A 167 16.35 9.94 -5.52
N ARG A 168 15.87 11.00 -6.19
CA ARG A 168 16.56 12.30 -6.31
C ARG A 168 15.95 13.37 -5.42
N ALA A 169 14.68 13.28 -5.09
CA ALA A 169 13.98 14.28 -4.30
C ALA A 169 12.91 13.66 -3.42
N SER A 170 12.72 14.21 -2.23
CA SER A 170 11.62 13.85 -1.35
C SER A 170 10.28 14.21 -1.98
N LEU A 171 9.40 13.23 -2.14
CA LEU A 171 8.07 13.44 -2.73
C LEU A 171 7.27 14.51 -1.96
N SER A 172 7.31 14.48 -0.63
CA SER A 172 6.60 15.43 0.24
C SER A 172 7.12 16.86 0.07
N ASP A 173 8.44 17.04 -0.07
CA ASP A 173 9.05 18.35 -0.23
C ASP A 173 8.72 18.94 -1.61
N VAL A 174 8.81 18.14 -2.67
CA VAL A 174 8.41 18.58 -4.01
C VAL A 174 6.94 18.94 -4.07
N GLN A 175 6.07 18.12 -3.47
CA GLN A 175 4.63 18.44 -3.39
C GLN A 175 4.36 19.74 -2.66
N ARG A 176 5.03 20.00 -1.55
CA ARG A 176 4.93 21.25 -0.79
C ARG A 176 5.36 22.42 -1.65
N THR A 177 6.54 22.35 -2.26
CA THR A 177 7.09 23.42 -3.11
C THR A 177 6.18 23.70 -4.30
N VAL A 178 5.64 22.68 -4.95
CA VAL A 178 4.67 22.83 -6.04
C VAL A 178 3.43 23.60 -5.58
N ARG A 179 2.84 23.20 -4.44
CA ARG A 179 1.65 23.89 -3.91
C ARG A 179 1.92 25.34 -3.55
N GLU A 180 3.06 25.63 -2.94
CA GLU A 180 3.49 26.99 -2.59
C GLU A 180 3.70 27.83 -3.86
N THR A 181 4.39 27.29 -4.87
CA THR A 181 4.67 27.98 -6.13
C THR A 181 3.39 28.26 -6.91
N VAL A 182 2.50 27.27 -7.00
CA VAL A 182 1.18 27.42 -7.64
C VAL A 182 0.37 28.52 -6.95
N ARG A 183 0.31 28.49 -5.60
CA ARG A 183 -0.38 29.51 -4.82
C ARG A 183 0.17 30.92 -5.08
N ALA A 184 1.49 31.08 -5.03
CA ALA A 184 2.18 32.35 -5.25
C ALA A 184 1.90 32.90 -6.64
N ARG A 185 1.97 32.05 -7.67
CA ARG A 185 1.70 32.43 -9.08
C ARG A 185 0.24 32.83 -9.32
N LEU A 186 -0.72 32.12 -8.73
CA LEU A 186 -2.13 32.47 -8.81
C LEU A 186 -2.40 33.84 -8.19
N LEU A 187 -1.86 34.10 -7.00
CA LEU A 187 -2.00 35.39 -6.32
C LEU A 187 -1.36 36.53 -7.14
N ALA A 188 -0.15 36.31 -7.71
CA ALA A 188 0.53 37.29 -8.55
C ALA A 188 -0.25 37.65 -9.82
N ASN A 189 -1.11 36.74 -10.31
CA ASN A 189 -1.99 36.95 -11.46
C ASN A 189 -3.43 37.34 -11.04
N HIS A 190 -3.63 37.75 -9.78
CA HIS A 190 -4.94 38.15 -9.24
C HIS A 190 -6.02 37.07 -9.33
N ILE A 191 -5.63 35.80 -9.40
CA ILE A 191 -6.55 34.65 -9.41
C ILE A 191 -6.87 34.26 -7.96
N ARG A 192 -8.15 34.39 -7.60
CA ARG A 192 -8.63 34.09 -6.25
C ARG A 192 -8.84 32.57 -6.09
N LEU A 193 -8.31 32.01 -5.00
CA LEU A 193 -8.60 30.67 -4.53
C LEU A 193 -9.92 30.64 -3.77
N VAL A 194 -10.67 29.53 -3.91
CA VAL A 194 -11.97 29.30 -3.24
C VAL A 194 -11.89 28.04 -2.39
#